data_856e4260f2714d4e21ff52ace0fbfec4
#
_entry.id   856e4260f2714d4e21ff52ace0fbfec4
#
_cell.length_a   1.000
_cell.length_b   1.000
_cell.length_c   1.000
_cell.angle_alpha   90.00
_cell.angle_beta   90.00
_cell.angle_gamma   90.00
#
_symmetry.space_group_name_H-M   'P 1'
#
loop_
_entity.id
_entity.type
_entity.pdbx_description
1 polymer ?
#
loop_
_entity_poly.entity_id
_entity_poly.type
_entity_poly.pdbx_seq_one_letter_code
_entity_poly.pdbx_strand_id
1 'polypeptide(L)'
;GNHYMTAIMPAQVRKPKQKASVEGTVGKIATVIIASLRNREFNSFEELYKAVRERLEVFNSTPFQKRDGSRKEVFEEVEKKTLRPLPEFPFEVCHWFYSRKVQLNCHIAYKKNWYSVPYEYVGGASINLVPVK
;
A
#
# COMPACT_ATOMS: atom_id res chain seq x y z
N GLY A 1 -4.94 6.45 -4.28
CA GLY A 1 -5.75 5.62 -5.19
C GLY A 1 -5.34 5.77 -6.64
N ASN A 2 -5.35 6.98 -7.20
CA ASN A 2 -5.18 7.20 -8.64
C ASN A 2 -3.86 6.66 -9.21
N HIS A 3 -2.75 6.85 -8.53
CA HIS A 3 -1.43 6.36 -8.98
C HIS A 3 -1.41 4.84 -9.21
N TYR A 4 -2.01 4.08 -8.31
CA TYR A 4 -2.12 2.61 -8.42
C TYR A 4 -3.44 2.15 -9.06
N MET A 5 -4.22 3.06 -9.63
CA MET A 5 -5.54 2.77 -10.22
C MET A 5 -6.44 1.93 -9.31
N THR A 6 -6.39 2.20 -8.01
CA THR A 6 -7.09 1.46 -6.97
C THR A 6 -8.08 2.37 -6.24
N ALA A 7 -9.30 1.90 -6.04
CA ALA A 7 -10.28 2.57 -5.20
C ALA A 7 -10.05 2.22 -3.71
N ILE A 8 -9.91 3.24 -2.87
CA ILE A 8 -9.87 3.06 -1.43
C ILE A 8 -11.29 3.16 -0.91
N MET A 9 -11.80 2.05 -0.37
CA MET A 9 -13.13 1.99 0.24
C MET A 9 -12.99 1.92 1.76
N PRO A 10 -13.05 3.04 2.48
CA PRO A 10 -12.92 3.03 3.93
C PRO A 10 -14.16 2.38 4.57
N ALA A 11 -13.96 1.62 5.64
CA ALA A 11 -15.05 1.16 6.45
C ALA A 11 -15.77 2.35 7.11
N GLN A 12 -17.08 2.26 7.25
CA GLN A 12 -17.89 3.32 7.88
C GLN A 12 -17.52 3.49 9.36
N VAL A 13 -17.53 4.74 9.82
CA VAL A 13 -17.28 5.05 11.24
C VAL A 13 -18.31 4.34 12.12
N ARG A 14 -17.85 3.73 13.22
CA ARG A 14 -18.67 3.00 14.20
C ARG A 14 -19.39 1.76 13.66
N LYS A 15 -18.95 1.18 12.54
CA LYS A 15 -19.46 -0.11 12.05
C LYS A 15 -18.38 -1.21 12.08
N PRO A 16 -18.02 -1.73 13.25
CA PRO A 16 -16.94 -2.72 13.39
C PRO A 16 -17.18 -4.01 12.60
N LYS A 17 -18.45 -4.38 12.37
CA LYS A 17 -18.80 -5.56 11.57
C LYS A 17 -18.23 -5.56 10.15
N GLN A 18 -17.96 -4.38 9.56
CA GLN A 18 -17.34 -4.29 8.24
C GLN A 18 -15.86 -4.70 8.24
N LYS A 19 -15.20 -4.68 9.41
CA LYS A 19 -13.82 -5.12 9.60
C LYS A 19 -13.71 -6.53 10.19
N ALA A 20 -14.79 -7.11 10.64
CA ALA A 20 -14.79 -8.39 11.36
C ALA A 20 -14.12 -9.52 10.57
N SER A 21 -14.27 -9.54 9.25
CA SER A 21 -13.64 -10.53 8.36
C SER A 21 -12.09 -10.39 8.37
N VAL A 22 -11.59 -9.16 8.28
CA VAL A 22 -10.14 -8.89 8.27
C VAL A 22 -9.55 -9.18 9.64
N GLU A 23 -10.16 -8.66 10.70
CA GLU A 23 -9.69 -8.87 12.09
C GLU A 23 -9.70 -10.35 12.48
N GLY A 24 -10.75 -11.06 12.13
CA GLY A 24 -10.84 -12.51 12.36
C GLY A 24 -9.77 -13.30 11.59
N THR A 25 -9.46 -12.90 10.36
CA THR A 25 -8.43 -13.55 9.55
C THR A 25 -7.04 -13.25 10.09
N VAL A 26 -6.74 -12.00 10.44
CA VAL A 26 -5.47 -11.61 11.05
C VAL A 26 -5.24 -12.36 12.37
N GLY A 27 -6.26 -12.44 13.23
CA GLY A 27 -6.17 -13.20 14.47
C GLY A 27 -5.87 -14.68 14.26
N LYS A 28 -6.51 -15.33 13.30
CA LYS A 28 -6.23 -16.73 12.93
C LYS A 28 -4.82 -16.93 12.42
N ILE A 29 -4.37 -16.08 11.51
CA ILE A 29 -3.01 -16.15 10.95
C ILE A 29 -1.98 -15.97 12.05
N ALA A 30 -2.13 -14.94 12.89
CA ALA A 30 -1.23 -14.69 14.01
C ALA A 30 -1.16 -15.90 14.96
N THR A 31 -2.31 -16.47 15.34
CA THR A 31 -2.37 -17.65 16.21
C THR A 31 -1.65 -18.85 15.58
N VAL A 32 -1.89 -19.15 14.31
CA VAL A 32 -1.26 -20.29 13.62
C VAL A 32 0.25 -20.10 13.51
N ILE A 33 0.70 -18.91 13.14
CA ILE A 33 2.14 -18.63 13.00
C ILE A 33 2.83 -18.66 14.36
N ILE A 34 2.30 -17.94 15.37
CA ILE A 34 2.88 -17.89 16.71
C ILE A 34 2.92 -19.28 17.32
N ALA A 35 1.81 -20.04 17.25
CA ALA A 35 1.79 -21.40 17.78
C ALA A 35 2.83 -22.32 17.12
N SER A 36 3.05 -22.18 15.81
CA SER A 36 4.04 -22.99 15.09
C SER A 36 5.50 -22.62 15.36
N LEU A 37 5.76 -21.41 15.83
CA LEU A 37 7.12 -20.88 16.06
C LEU A 37 7.46 -20.74 17.55
N ARG A 38 6.51 -20.92 18.47
CA ARG A 38 6.68 -20.64 19.90
C ARG A 38 7.83 -21.36 20.59
N ASN A 39 8.24 -22.52 20.07
CA ASN A 39 9.32 -23.34 20.64
C ASN A 39 10.63 -23.21 19.86
N ARG A 40 10.73 -22.25 18.92
CA ARG A 40 11.95 -21.96 18.18
C ARG A 40 12.63 -20.73 18.76
N GLU A 41 13.95 -20.81 18.86
CA GLU A 41 14.80 -19.66 19.15
C GLU A 41 15.32 -19.07 17.86
N PHE A 42 15.45 -17.75 17.81
CA PHE A 42 15.92 -17.02 16.65
C PHE A 42 17.07 -16.10 17.05
N ASN A 43 18.16 -16.16 16.30
CA ASN A 43 19.35 -15.37 16.55
C ASN A 43 19.34 -14.02 15.79
N SER A 44 18.43 -13.85 14.83
CA SER A 44 18.28 -12.61 14.06
C SER A 44 16.84 -12.37 13.62
N PHE A 45 16.54 -11.11 13.29
CA PHE A 45 15.25 -10.75 12.68
C PHE A 45 15.06 -11.37 11.31
N GLU A 46 16.13 -11.54 10.53
CA GLU A 46 16.11 -12.16 9.21
C GLU A 46 15.67 -13.63 9.32
N GLU A 47 16.21 -14.36 10.29
CA GLU A 47 15.85 -15.75 10.56
C GLU A 47 14.37 -15.86 10.97
N LEU A 48 13.91 -15.01 11.88
CA LEU A 48 12.51 -14.94 12.30
C LEU A 48 11.62 -14.62 11.09
N TYR A 49 11.98 -13.61 10.30
CA TYR A 49 11.20 -13.20 9.14
C TYR A 49 11.07 -14.32 8.08
N LYS A 50 12.16 -15.03 7.83
CA LYS A 50 12.15 -16.21 6.95
C LYS A 50 11.21 -17.29 7.47
N ALA A 51 11.30 -17.63 8.75
CA ALA A 51 10.44 -18.63 9.38
C ALA A 51 8.94 -18.23 9.32
N VAL A 52 8.62 -16.96 9.57
CA VAL A 52 7.26 -16.43 9.43
C VAL A 52 6.76 -16.56 7.99
N ARG A 53 7.59 -16.22 7.00
CA ARG A 53 7.25 -16.37 5.57
C ARG A 53 6.98 -17.80 5.18
N GLU A 54 7.80 -18.74 5.61
CA GLU A 54 7.61 -20.17 5.37
C GLU A 54 6.28 -20.66 5.96
N ARG A 55 5.94 -20.24 7.18
CA ARG A 55 4.66 -20.60 7.81
C ARG A 55 3.45 -19.96 7.13
N LEU A 56 3.59 -18.74 6.66
CA LEU A 56 2.56 -18.05 5.90
C LEU A 56 2.28 -18.76 4.57
N GLU A 57 3.33 -19.24 3.89
CA GLU A 57 3.18 -20.00 2.65
C GLU A 57 2.44 -21.33 2.88
N VAL A 58 2.79 -22.05 3.94
CA VAL A 58 2.06 -23.26 4.35
C VAL A 58 0.59 -22.93 4.65
N PHE A 59 0.32 -21.85 5.37
CA PHE A 59 -1.05 -21.43 5.69
C PHE A 59 -1.86 -21.11 4.42
N ASN A 60 -1.25 -20.43 3.45
CA ASN A 60 -1.92 -20.05 2.20
C ASN A 60 -2.17 -21.26 1.29
N SER A 61 -1.32 -22.27 1.36
CA SER A 61 -1.44 -23.52 0.58
C SER A 61 -2.33 -24.57 1.26
N THR A 62 -2.71 -24.36 2.52
CA THR A 62 -3.59 -25.28 3.26
C THR A 62 -5.00 -25.25 2.66
N PRO A 63 -5.56 -26.43 2.30
CA PRO A 63 -6.92 -26.52 1.79
C PRO A 63 -7.96 -25.91 2.74
N PHE A 64 -9.03 -25.39 2.16
CA PHE A 64 -10.17 -24.92 2.94
C PHE A 64 -10.93 -26.10 3.58
N GLN A 65 -11.48 -25.91 4.75
CA GLN A 65 -12.27 -26.97 5.45
C GLN A 65 -13.64 -27.21 4.83
N LYS A 66 -14.25 -26.21 4.19
CA LYS A 66 -15.65 -26.24 3.75
C LYS A 66 -15.85 -26.05 2.25
N ARG A 67 -14.78 -25.91 1.49
CA ARG A 67 -14.77 -25.77 0.03
C ARG A 67 -13.49 -26.30 -0.54
N ASP A 68 -13.48 -26.63 -1.82
CA ASP A 68 -12.28 -27.08 -2.52
C ASP A 68 -11.27 -25.96 -2.70
N GLY A 69 -10.01 -26.34 -2.89
CA GLY A 69 -8.90 -25.44 -3.11
C GLY A 69 -8.31 -24.79 -1.86
N SER A 70 -7.36 -23.93 -2.07
CA SER A 70 -6.61 -23.18 -1.05
C SER A 70 -6.67 -21.68 -1.35
N ARG A 71 -6.20 -20.84 -0.40
CA ARG A 71 -6.11 -19.39 -0.62
C ARG A 71 -5.19 -19.06 -1.79
N LYS A 72 -4.09 -19.80 -1.90
CA LYS A 72 -3.12 -19.61 -2.97
C LYS A 72 -3.71 -19.93 -4.34
N GLU A 73 -4.42 -21.02 -4.46
CA GLU A 73 -5.09 -21.42 -5.71
C GLU A 73 -6.14 -20.38 -6.13
N VAL A 74 -7.00 -19.94 -5.20
CA VAL A 74 -8.00 -18.91 -5.50
C VAL A 74 -7.33 -17.61 -5.97
N PHE A 75 -6.23 -17.20 -5.32
CA PHE A 75 -5.49 -16.04 -5.73
C PHE A 75 -4.92 -16.18 -7.16
N GLU A 76 -4.23 -17.29 -7.45
CA GLU A 76 -3.59 -17.50 -8.76
C GLU A 76 -4.61 -17.66 -9.90
N GLU A 77 -5.70 -18.35 -9.65
CA GLU A 77 -6.69 -18.66 -10.67
C GLU A 77 -7.68 -17.53 -10.95
N VAL A 78 -8.07 -16.80 -9.92
CA VAL A 78 -9.14 -15.79 -10.00
C VAL A 78 -8.60 -14.37 -9.83
N GLU A 79 -7.97 -14.08 -8.68
CA GLU A 79 -7.65 -12.70 -8.31
C GLU A 79 -6.48 -12.14 -9.13
N LYS A 80 -5.41 -12.91 -9.29
CA LYS A 80 -4.19 -12.47 -9.99
C LYS A 80 -4.45 -12.07 -11.44
N LYS A 81 -5.37 -12.74 -12.11
CA LYS A 81 -5.75 -12.42 -13.50
C LYS A 81 -6.47 -11.09 -13.65
N THR A 82 -7.10 -10.61 -12.58
CA THR A 82 -7.79 -9.31 -12.56
C THR A 82 -6.89 -8.16 -12.14
N LEU A 83 -5.74 -8.46 -11.55
CA LEU A 83 -4.77 -7.44 -11.15
C LEU A 83 -4.11 -6.81 -12.38
N ARG A 84 -3.94 -5.49 -12.32
CA ARG A 84 -3.19 -4.74 -13.32
C ARG A 84 -1.71 -4.70 -12.94
N PRO A 85 -0.81 -4.54 -13.92
CA PRO A 85 0.60 -4.31 -13.62
C PRO A 85 0.77 -3.06 -12.76
N LEU A 86 1.76 -3.09 -11.86
CA LEU A 86 2.11 -1.91 -11.07
C LEU A 86 2.66 -0.81 -11.98
N PRO A 87 2.50 0.48 -11.61
CA PRO A 87 3.16 1.57 -12.29
C PRO A 87 4.68 1.38 -12.30
N GLU A 88 5.33 1.87 -13.35
CA GLU A 88 6.79 1.79 -13.52
C GLU A 88 7.54 2.44 -12.35
N PHE A 89 7.01 3.56 -11.86
CA PHE A 89 7.59 4.28 -10.73
C PHE A 89 6.73 4.14 -9.47
N PRO A 90 7.34 3.97 -8.29
CA PRO A 90 6.60 3.98 -7.04
C PRO A 90 5.98 5.36 -6.76
N PHE A 91 4.92 5.38 -5.95
CA PHE A 91 4.31 6.64 -5.54
C PHE A 91 5.27 7.45 -4.68
N GLU A 92 5.56 8.67 -5.13
CA GLU A 92 6.32 9.63 -4.33
C GLU A 92 5.39 10.39 -3.39
N VAL A 93 5.74 10.40 -2.10
CA VAL A 93 5.02 11.20 -1.10
C VAL A 93 5.44 12.66 -1.26
N CYS A 94 4.47 13.52 -1.51
CA CYS A 94 4.71 14.92 -1.80
C CYS A 94 3.88 15.84 -0.91
N HIS A 95 4.40 17.02 -0.61
CA HIS A 95 3.61 18.10 -0.01
C HIS A 95 3.00 18.97 -1.09
N TRP A 96 1.69 19.23 -0.97
CA TRP A 96 0.94 20.07 -1.89
C TRP A 96 0.89 21.50 -1.34
N PHE A 97 1.32 22.45 -2.14
CA PHE A 97 1.20 23.88 -1.87
C PHE A 97 0.23 24.48 -2.86
N TYR A 98 -0.84 25.06 -2.35
CA TYR A 98 -1.92 25.62 -3.15
C TYR A 98 -1.77 27.13 -3.30
N SER A 99 -2.44 27.70 -4.33
CA SER A 99 -2.56 29.13 -4.54
C SER A 99 -1.21 29.85 -4.74
N ARG A 100 -0.24 29.18 -5.34
CA ARG A 100 1.01 29.81 -5.71
C ARG A 100 0.88 30.43 -7.10
N LYS A 101 1.11 31.75 -7.21
CA LYS A 101 1.08 32.46 -8.49
C LYS A 101 2.42 32.33 -9.21
N VAL A 102 2.37 31.93 -10.47
CA VAL A 102 3.56 31.97 -11.35
C VAL A 102 3.83 33.41 -11.74
N GLN A 103 5.05 33.88 -11.55
CA GLN A 103 5.46 35.23 -11.90
C GLN A 103 5.66 35.37 -13.43
N LEU A 104 5.70 36.60 -13.93
CA LEU A 104 5.90 36.87 -15.34
C LEU A 104 7.21 36.33 -15.91
N ASN A 105 8.20 36.11 -15.05
CA ASN A 105 9.46 35.47 -15.40
C ASN A 105 9.42 33.94 -15.41
N CYS A 106 8.21 33.35 -15.40
CA CYS A 106 7.99 31.89 -15.40
C CYS A 106 8.57 31.15 -14.19
N HIS A 107 8.64 31.81 -13.02
CA HIS A 107 9.15 31.20 -11.80
C HIS A 107 8.13 31.18 -10.67
N ILE A 108 8.30 30.20 -9.78
CA ILE A 108 7.60 30.06 -8.52
C ILE A 108 8.62 30.06 -7.40
N ALA A 109 8.37 30.88 -6.37
CA ALA A 109 9.18 30.88 -5.16
C ALA A 109 8.74 29.80 -4.17
N TYR A 110 9.69 28.99 -3.70
CA TYR A 110 9.50 28.01 -2.63
C TYR A 110 10.72 27.93 -1.74
N LYS A 111 10.54 28.07 -0.42
CA LYS A 111 11.63 28.04 0.59
C LYS A 111 12.88 28.85 0.19
N LYS A 112 12.67 30.09 -0.25
CA LYS A 112 13.73 31.02 -0.73
C LYS A 112 14.43 30.61 -2.02
N ASN A 113 14.01 29.55 -2.70
CA ASN A 113 14.48 29.15 -4.01
C ASN A 113 13.46 29.48 -5.10
N TRP A 114 13.92 29.61 -6.34
CA TRP A 114 13.10 29.88 -7.51
C TRP A 114 13.12 28.66 -8.41
N TYR A 115 11.94 28.22 -8.85
CA TYR A 115 11.77 27.08 -9.71
C TYR A 115 11.10 27.52 -11.01
N SER A 116 11.70 27.19 -12.16
CA SER A 116 11.10 27.47 -13.45
C SER A 116 9.90 26.57 -13.71
N VAL A 117 8.87 27.14 -14.32
CA VAL A 117 7.67 26.43 -14.77
C VAL A 117 7.31 26.85 -16.19
N PRO A 118 6.60 26.02 -16.96
CA PRO A 118 6.18 26.39 -18.30
C PRO A 118 5.37 27.69 -18.32
N TYR A 119 5.56 28.49 -19.36
CA TYR A 119 4.94 29.82 -19.49
C TYR A 119 3.40 29.79 -19.49
N GLU A 120 2.82 28.65 -19.88
CA GLU A 120 1.36 28.42 -19.94
C GLU A 120 0.68 28.62 -18.56
N TYR A 121 1.44 28.51 -17.47
CA TYR A 121 0.92 28.70 -16.10
C TYR A 121 1.10 30.13 -15.59
N VAL A 122 1.62 31.06 -16.39
CA VAL A 122 1.79 32.47 -15.99
C VAL A 122 0.43 33.10 -15.76
N GLY A 123 0.25 33.72 -14.59
CA GLY A 123 -1.02 34.38 -14.21
C GLY A 123 -2.10 33.46 -13.63
N GLY A 124 -1.92 32.15 -13.69
CA GLY A 124 -2.82 31.16 -13.07
C GLY A 124 -2.43 30.79 -11.63
N ALA A 125 -3.37 30.20 -10.90
CA ALA A 125 -3.04 29.50 -9.65
C ALA A 125 -2.42 28.15 -9.99
N SER A 126 -1.21 27.87 -9.52
CA SER A 126 -0.56 26.60 -9.73
C SER A 126 -0.44 25.80 -8.44
N ILE A 127 -0.46 24.48 -8.57
CA ILE A 127 -0.24 23.54 -7.48
C ILE A 127 1.20 23.05 -7.58
N ASN A 128 1.98 23.27 -6.55
CA ASN A 128 3.34 22.79 -6.48
C ASN A 128 3.41 21.44 -5.80
N LEU A 129 4.04 20.49 -6.45
CA LEU A 129 4.32 19.17 -5.89
C LEU A 129 5.78 19.14 -5.43
N VAL A 130 6.00 18.96 -4.14
CA VAL A 130 7.35 18.91 -3.58
C VAL A 130 7.60 17.54 -2.97
N PRO A 131 8.57 16.77 -3.47
CA PRO A 131 8.94 15.50 -2.85
C PRO A 131 9.35 15.69 -1.39
N VAL A 132 8.90 14.80 -0.54
CA VAL A 132 9.35 14.72 0.85
C VAL A 132 10.61 13.85 0.86
N LYS A 133 11.74 14.46 1.17
CA LYS A 133 12.99 13.74 1.41
C LYS A 133 13.04 13.23 2.83
#